data_ff501793a2f7f9145f0b5c78de65c924
#
_entry.id   ff501793a2f7f9145f0b5c78de65c924
#
_cell.length_a   1.000
_cell.length_b   1.000
_cell.length_c   1.000
_cell.angle_alpha   90.00
_cell.angle_beta   90.00
_cell.angle_gamma   90.00
#
_symmetry.space_group_name_H-M   'P 1'
#
loop_
_entity.id
_entity.type
_entity.pdbx_description
1 polymer ?
#
loop_
_entity_poly.entity_id
_entity_poly.type
_entity_poly.pdbx_seq_one_letter_code
_entity_poly.pdbx_strand_id
1 'polypeptide(L)'
;MLKSKHYLFPYSPFIIEDKIKSNKLYLKDEIRLIEELSEKFEILYDDNFNLIIVKENVSNCYKRVKLFLPETSTAEDFYYLNFEQSKFVLPNHLKRKIESSKDLNFLSNCNKEEDSFLKYIINFYKFNFSLEELKSNSIFTKSIYEKLKIVDQLNKFFNIISFQCDNKEQKIKSNMQDLEHIKVATYANYFVTNDKKLLNRAKVIFKFLDIKTEVLNLEDFKKLANKISGVQNVN
;
A
#
# COMPACT_ATOMS: atom_id res chain seq x y z
N MET A 1 1.11 11.36 24.31
CA MET A 1 0.00 12.04 23.61
C MET A 1 0.57 12.70 22.37
N LEU A 2 0.36 12.10 21.18
CA LEU A 2 1.02 12.46 19.91
C LEU A 2 0.47 13.72 19.22
N LYS A 3 -0.41 14.48 19.86
CA LYS A 3 -0.81 15.81 19.39
C LYS A 3 0.30 16.82 19.62
N SER A 4 1.45 16.63 18.99
CA SER A 4 2.39 17.70 18.81
C SER A 4 1.99 18.51 17.56
N LYS A 5 2.10 19.81 17.59
CA LYS A 5 1.75 20.77 16.53
C LYS A 5 2.44 20.51 15.17
N HIS A 6 3.10 19.37 15.02
CA HIS A 6 4.00 19.06 13.90
C HIS A 6 3.58 17.87 13.04
N TYR A 7 2.51 17.12 13.41
CA TYR A 7 2.07 15.95 12.66
C TYR A 7 0.61 16.06 12.29
N LEU A 8 0.34 15.88 11.00
CA LEU A 8 -0.99 15.68 10.45
C LEU A 8 -1.20 14.18 10.22
N PHE A 9 -2.31 13.63 10.71
CA PHE A 9 -2.72 12.24 10.53
C PHE A 9 -4.01 12.20 9.70
N PRO A 10 -3.98 12.52 8.40
CA PRO A 10 -5.19 12.51 7.61
C PRO A 10 -5.73 11.08 7.52
N TYR A 11 -7.05 10.95 7.53
CA TYR A 11 -7.69 9.68 7.24
C TYR A 11 -8.05 9.59 5.75
N SER A 12 -8.24 8.38 5.24
CA SER A 12 -8.71 8.14 3.88
C SER A 12 -10.06 7.42 3.90
N PRO A 13 -10.86 7.52 2.82
CA PRO A 13 -12.09 6.73 2.66
C PRO A 13 -11.85 5.23 2.85
N PHE A 14 -10.69 4.73 2.45
CA PHE A 14 -10.32 3.32 2.57
C PHE A 14 -10.22 2.85 4.02
N ILE A 15 -9.70 3.70 4.94
CA ILE A 15 -9.71 3.41 6.37
C ILE A 15 -11.15 3.28 6.89
N ILE A 16 -12.04 4.15 6.44
CA ILE A 16 -13.45 4.10 6.83
C ILE A 16 -14.14 2.85 6.27
N GLU A 17 -13.82 2.47 5.03
CA GLU A 17 -14.32 1.24 4.43
C GLU A 17 -13.90 -0.01 5.22
N ASP A 18 -12.65 -0.10 5.64
CA ASP A 18 -12.16 -1.18 6.49
C ASP A 18 -12.94 -1.26 7.81
N LYS A 19 -13.25 -0.10 8.42
CA LYS A 19 -14.01 -0.04 9.67
C LYS A 19 -15.47 -0.46 9.48
N ILE A 20 -16.08 -0.12 8.35
CA ILE A 20 -17.46 -0.57 8.04
C ILE A 20 -17.53 -2.10 7.91
N LYS A 21 -16.48 -2.72 7.36
CA LYS A 21 -16.40 -4.18 7.18
C LYS A 21 -15.99 -4.93 8.45
N SER A 22 -15.39 -4.24 9.41
CA SER A 22 -14.97 -4.82 10.68
C SER A 22 -16.13 -4.98 11.69
N ASN A 23 -15.81 -5.39 12.92
CA ASN A 23 -16.83 -5.61 13.95
C ASN A 23 -17.59 -4.32 14.31
N LYS A 24 -18.91 -4.32 14.07
CA LYS A 24 -19.79 -3.16 14.30
C LYS A 24 -19.86 -2.71 15.75
N LEU A 25 -19.41 -3.54 16.72
CA LEU A 25 -19.53 -3.25 18.16
C LEU A 25 -18.76 -1.97 18.55
N TYR A 26 -17.59 -1.76 17.98
CA TYR A 26 -16.72 -0.62 18.32
C TYR A 26 -16.70 0.48 17.26
N LEU A 27 -17.51 0.36 16.21
CA LEU A 27 -17.45 1.26 15.05
C LEU A 27 -17.59 2.74 15.43
N LYS A 28 -18.50 3.08 16.36
CA LYS A 28 -18.70 4.47 16.80
C LYS A 28 -17.46 5.05 17.47
N ASP A 29 -16.83 4.26 18.34
CA ASP A 29 -15.64 4.69 19.07
C ASP A 29 -14.45 4.81 18.13
N GLU A 30 -14.30 3.89 17.18
CA GLU A 30 -13.27 3.95 16.14
C GLU A 30 -13.42 5.18 15.24
N ILE A 31 -14.64 5.49 14.78
CA ILE A 31 -14.91 6.70 13.98
C ILE A 31 -14.58 7.96 14.78
N ARG A 32 -14.97 8.01 16.04
CA ARG A 32 -14.64 9.14 16.91
C ARG A 32 -13.12 9.29 17.10
N LEU A 33 -12.40 8.19 17.30
CA LEU A 33 -10.95 8.19 17.43
C LEU A 33 -10.28 8.69 16.14
N ILE A 34 -10.75 8.24 14.97
CA ILE A 34 -10.25 8.72 13.67
C ILE A 34 -10.48 10.23 13.55
N GLU A 35 -11.67 10.74 13.90
CA GLU A 35 -11.97 12.16 13.85
C GLU A 35 -11.08 12.99 14.79
N GLU A 36 -10.80 12.49 15.99
CA GLU A 36 -9.91 13.14 16.95
C GLU A 36 -8.45 13.16 16.49
N LEU A 37 -7.97 12.06 15.88
CA LEU A 37 -6.59 11.95 15.42
C LEU A 37 -6.34 12.73 14.14
N SER A 38 -7.27 12.68 13.20
CA SER A 38 -7.13 13.33 11.90
C SER A 38 -7.42 14.82 11.91
N GLU A 39 -8.01 15.36 12.97
CA GLU A 39 -8.52 16.73 13.02
C GLU A 39 -9.47 17.06 11.86
N LYS A 40 -10.15 16.02 11.35
CA LYS A 40 -11.05 16.06 10.19
C LYS A 40 -10.36 16.26 8.85
N PHE A 41 -9.04 16.07 8.76
CA PHE A 41 -8.37 16.08 7.48
C PHE A 41 -8.52 14.72 6.79
N GLU A 42 -9.15 14.75 5.63
CA GLU A 42 -9.33 13.61 4.74
C GLU A 42 -8.36 13.71 3.57
N ILE A 43 -7.71 12.60 3.22
CA ILE A 43 -6.92 12.48 2.01
C ILE A 43 -7.70 11.64 0.98
N LEU A 44 -7.92 12.19 -0.20
CA LEU A 44 -8.69 11.54 -1.27
C LEU A 44 -8.15 11.93 -2.65
N TYR A 45 -8.64 11.28 -3.69
CA TYR A 45 -8.32 11.63 -5.07
C TYR A 45 -9.28 12.71 -5.60
N ASP A 46 -8.72 13.70 -6.31
CA ASP A 46 -9.50 14.61 -7.15
C ASP A 46 -9.91 13.95 -8.49
N ASP A 47 -10.65 14.68 -9.33
CA ASP A 47 -11.11 14.19 -10.64
C ASP A 47 -9.95 13.88 -11.60
N ASN A 48 -8.75 14.37 -11.34
CA ASN A 48 -7.52 14.12 -12.11
C ASN A 48 -6.64 13.05 -11.48
N PHE A 49 -7.14 12.31 -10.48
CA PHE A 49 -6.42 11.32 -9.71
C PHE A 49 -5.20 11.88 -8.95
N ASN A 50 -5.17 13.19 -8.65
CA ASN A 50 -4.20 13.72 -7.71
C ASN A 50 -4.72 13.54 -6.28
N LEU A 51 -3.81 13.24 -5.35
CA LEU A 51 -4.15 13.23 -3.94
C LEU A 51 -4.28 14.65 -3.41
N ILE A 52 -5.41 14.93 -2.79
CA ILE A 52 -5.71 16.21 -2.13
C ILE A 52 -6.07 15.95 -0.68
N ILE A 53 -5.84 16.96 0.15
CA ILE A 53 -6.25 16.96 1.56
C ILE A 53 -7.38 17.97 1.71
N VAL A 54 -8.51 17.50 2.19
CA VAL A 54 -9.69 18.32 2.46
C VAL A 54 -10.10 18.24 3.92
N LYS A 55 -10.89 19.22 4.37
CA LYS A 55 -11.44 19.16 5.74
C LYS A 55 -12.87 18.61 5.66
N GLU A 56 -13.06 17.38 6.14
CA GLU A 56 -14.34 16.68 6.08
C GLU A 56 -14.61 15.95 7.40
N ASN A 57 -15.86 15.96 7.85
CA ASN A 57 -16.27 15.18 9.02
C ASN A 57 -16.24 13.68 8.69
N VAL A 58 -15.62 12.88 9.55
CA VAL A 58 -15.53 11.43 9.39
C VAL A 58 -16.91 10.79 9.25
N SER A 59 -17.92 11.33 9.93
CA SER A 59 -19.32 10.87 9.81
C SER A 59 -19.91 11.07 8.39
N ASN A 60 -19.52 12.12 7.69
CA ASN A 60 -19.96 12.36 6.30
C ASN A 60 -19.25 11.41 5.34
N CYS A 61 -17.93 11.26 5.50
CA CYS A 61 -17.16 10.25 4.77
C CYS A 61 -17.76 8.84 4.99
N TYR A 62 -18.10 8.49 6.23
CA TYR A 62 -18.76 7.21 6.53
C TYR A 62 -20.07 7.03 5.75
N LYS A 63 -20.94 8.05 5.70
CA LYS A 63 -22.20 7.98 4.94
C LYS A 63 -21.93 7.81 3.45
N ARG A 64 -20.98 8.57 2.90
CA ARG A 64 -20.57 8.49 1.50
C ARG A 64 -20.02 7.11 1.15
N VAL A 65 -19.06 6.61 1.90
CA VAL A 65 -18.45 5.29 1.68
C VAL A 65 -19.52 4.19 1.76
N LYS A 66 -20.43 4.26 2.74
CA LYS A 66 -21.51 3.29 2.88
C LYS A 66 -22.47 3.27 1.70
N LEU A 67 -22.72 4.40 1.05
CA LEU A 67 -23.58 4.50 -0.15
C LEU A 67 -22.91 3.88 -1.38
N PHE A 68 -21.58 3.96 -1.46
CA PHE A 68 -20.81 3.50 -2.62
C PHE A 68 -20.12 2.15 -2.42
N LEU A 69 -20.31 1.50 -1.27
CA LEU A 69 -19.83 0.13 -1.07
C LEU A 69 -20.62 -0.81 -2.00
N PRO A 70 -20.07 -1.22 -3.14
CA PRO A 70 -20.80 -2.12 -4.03
C PRO A 70 -20.81 -3.52 -3.41
N GLU A 71 -21.97 -4.12 -3.30
CA GLU A 71 -22.10 -5.53 -2.97
C GLU A 71 -21.52 -6.45 -4.07
N THR A 72 -21.32 -5.90 -5.28
CA THR A 72 -21.05 -6.66 -6.51
C THR A 72 -19.62 -6.56 -7.07
N SER A 73 -18.84 -5.55 -6.73
CA SER A 73 -17.49 -5.32 -7.33
C SER A 73 -16.48 -6.45 -7.07
N THR A 74 -16.81 -7.37 -6.19
CA THR A 74 -15.89 -8.43 -5.72
C THR A 74 -15.84 -9.67 -6.59
N ALA A 75 -16.90 -9.97 -7.31
CA ALA A 75 -16.94 -11.18 -8.15
C ALA A 75 -16.11 -10.97 -9.42
N GLU A 76 -16.24 -9.81 -10.08
CA GLU A 76 -15.51 -9.51 -11.31
C GLU A 76 -14.01 -9.38 -11.07
N ASP A 77 -13.61 -8.67 -10.00
CA ASP A 77 -12.21 -8.54 -9.61
C ASP A 77 -11.60 -9.90 -9.23
N PHE A 78 -12.37 -10.76 -8.59
CA PHE A 78 -11.96 -12.13 -8.26
C PHE A 78 -11.78 -12.99 -9.52
N TYR A 79 -12.70 -12.92 -10.48
CA TYR A 79 -12.59 -13.63 -11.75
C TYR A 79 -11.38 -13.14 -12.55
N TYR A 80 -11.15 -11.83 -12.59
CA TYR A 80 -10.02 -11.26 -13.30
C TYR A 80 -8.68 -11.72 -12.71
N LEU A 81 -8.52 -11.65 -11.39
CA LEU A 81 -7.30 -12.10 -10.70
C LEU A 81 -7.06 -13.61 -10.87
N ASN A 82 -8.08 -14.43 -10.75
CA ASN A 82 -7.95 -15.88 -10.98
C ASN A 82 -7.61 -16.21 -12.43
N PHE A 83 -8.20 -15.49 -13.38
CA PHE A 83 -7.90 -15.66 -14.80
C PHE A 83 -6.45 -15.25 -15.13
N GLU A 84 -5.98 -14.14 -14.59
CA GLU A 84 -4.60 -13.72 -14.75
C GLU A 84 -3.62 -14.67 -14.04
N GLN A 85 -3.95 -15.14 -12.83
CA GLN A 85 -3.16 -16.16 -12.12
C GLN A 85 -3.06 -17.47 -12.88
N SER A 86 -4.15 -17.93 -13.53
CA SER A 86 -4.16 -19.17 -14.31
C SER A 86 -3.30 -19.10 -15.56
N LYS A 87 -3.09 -17.91 -16.12
CA LYS A 87 -2.22 -17.69 -17.29
C LYS A 87 -0.74 -17.56 -16.93
N PHE A 88 -0.46 -17.25 -15.68
CA PHE A 88 0.90 -16.98 -15.23
C PHE A 88 1.56 -18.24 -14.69
N VAL A 89 2.38 -18.85 -15.51
CA VAL A 89 3.26 -19.95 -15.09
C VAL A 89 4.64 -19.42 -14.82
N LEU A 90 4.89 -19.09 -13.54
CA LEU A 90 6.24 -18.70 -13.13
C LEU A 90 7.16 -19.91 -13.23
N PRO A 91 8.31 -19.81 -13.94
CA PRO A 91 9.28 -20.89 -13.97
C PRO A 91 9.69 -21.34 -12.57
N ASN A 92 9.77 -22.65 -12.33
CA ASN A 92 9.98 -23.22 -10.99
C ASN A 92 11.23 -22.67 -10.27
N HIS A 93 12.30 -22.37 -11.00
CA HIS A 93 13.52 -21.80 -10.42
C HIS A 93 13.31 -20.38 -9.87
N LEU A 94 12.45 -19.58 -10.56
CA LEU A 94 12.10 -18.23 -10.13
C LEU A 94 11.11 -18.27 -8.97
N LYS A 95 10.14 -19.19 -9.00
CA LYS A 95 9.20 -19.41 -7.91
C LYS A 95 9.94 -19.76 -6.62
N ARG A 96 10.91 -20.68 -6.67
CA ARG A 96 11.75 -21.05 -5.52
C ARG A 96 12.60 -19.87 -5.03
N LYS A 97 13.15 -19.06 -5.94
CA LYS A 97 13.94 -17.86 -5.56
C LYS A 97 13.07 -16.85 -4.80
N ILE A 98 11.83 -16.65 -5.20
CA ILE A 98 10.88 -15.73 -4.55
C ILE A 98 10.36 -16.31 -3.22
N GLU A 99 9.97 -17.57 -3.22
CA GLU A 99 9.48 -18.25 -2.01
C GLU A 99 10.56 -18.40 -0.94
N SER A 100 11.82 -18.60 -1.32
CA SER A 100 12.96 -18.66 -0.40
C SER A 100 13.46 -17.28 0.04
N SER A 101 13.17 -16.23 -0.73
CA SER A 101 13.63 -14.89 -0.41
C SER A 101 12.75 -14.27 0.65
N LYS A 102 13.21 -14.36 1.89
CA LYS A 102 12.82 -13.42 2.94
C LYS A 102 13.39 -12.02 2.67
N ASP A 103 14.09 -11.87 1.56
CA ASP A 103 14.81 -10.67 1.19
C ASP A 103 13.84 -9.64 0.61
N LEU A 104 13.55 -8.61 1.37
CA LEU A 104 12.74 -7.47 0.94
C LEU A 104 13.43 -6.64 -0.16
N ASN A 105 14.65 -7.00 -0.54
CA ASN A 105 15.40 -6.33 -1.59
C ASN A 105 15.34 -7.07 -2.94
N PHE A 106 14.55 -8.15 -3.05
CA PHE A 106 14.57 -9.00 -4.23
C PHE A 106 14.32 -8.23 -5.53
N LEU A 107 13.43 -7.23 -5.56
CA LEU A 107 13.23 -6.37 -6.73
C LEU A 107 14.43 -5.44 -6.98
N SER A 108 15.01 -4.87 -5.93
CA SER A 108 16.15 -3.97 -6.04
C SER A 108 17.45 -4.71 -6.40
N ASN A 109 17.58 -5.97 -5.97
CA ASN A 109 18.74 -6.81 -6.30
C ASN A 109 18.67 -7.36 -7.73
N CYS A 110 17.46 -7.49 -8.29
CA CYS A 110 17.28 -7.88 -9.68
C CYS A 110 17.91 -6.88 -10.70
N ASN A 111 18.18 -5.65 -10.29
CA ASN A 111 18.83 -4.65 -11.14
C ASN A 111 20.33 -4.91 -11.37
N LYS A 112 20.96 -5.71 -10.51
CA LYS A 112 22.43 -5.91 -10.52
C LYS A 112 22.87 -7.11 -11.36
N GLU A 113 21.98 -8.03 -11.61
CA GLU A 113 22.26 -9.21 -12.44
C GLU A 113 21.51 -9.03 -13.77
N GLU A 114 22.02 -9.60 -14.86
CA GLU A 114 21.30 -9.76 -16.14
C GLU A 114 20.11 -10.71 -15.94
N ASP A 115 19.17 -10.30 -15.06
CA ASP A 115 18.20 -11.20 -14.52
C ASP A 115 17.07 -11.43 -15.50
N SER A 116 17.03 -12.65 -16.01
CA SER A 116 15.92 -13.20 -16.80
C SER A 116 14.56 -12.98 -16.15
N PHE A 117 14.52 -12.83 -14.83
CA PHE A 117 13.31 -12.63 -14.05
C PHE A 117 12.64 -11.26 -14.29
N LEU A 118 13.38 -10.15 -14.18
CA LEU A 118 12.84 -8.83 -14.49
C LEU A 118 12.46 -8.69 -15.96
N LYS A 119 13.29 -9.19 -16.87
CA LYS A 119 12.95 -9.24 -18.30
C LYS A 119 11.64 -9.99 -18.52
N TYR A 120 11.49 -11.14 -17.88
CA TYR A 120 10.29 -11.94 -17.99
C TYR A 120 9.06 -11.20 -17.48
N ILE A 121 9.14 -10.59 -16.29
CA ILE A 121 8.04 -9.83 -15.69
C ILE A 121 7.67 -8.62 -16.56
N ILE A 122 8.65 -7.82 -16.95
CA ILE A 122 8.42 -6.60 -17.76
C ILE A 122 7.75 -6.97 -19.09
N ASN A 123 8.24 -7.99 -19.78
CA ASN A 123 7.70 -8.42 -21.06
C ASN A 123 6.28 -9.05 -20.91
N PHE A 124 6.05 -9.80 -19.84
CA PHE A 124 4.78 -10.48 -19.63
C PHE A 124 3.69 -9.52 -19.15
N TYR A 125 4.03 -8.64 -18.21
CA TYR A 125 3.07 -7.74 -17.56
C TYR A 125 2.88 -6.41 -18.30
N LYS A 126 3.73 -6.08 -19.29
CA LYS A 126 3.73 -4.77 -19.94
C LYS A 126 3.68 -3.66 -18.90
N PHE A 127 4.63 -3.67 -17.97
CA PHE A 127 4.74 -2.62 -16.97
C PHE A 127 4.85 -1.24 -17.63
N ASN A 128 4.38 -0.20 -16.96
CA ASN A 128 4.53 1.20 -17.37
C ASN A 128 5.98 1.70 -17.20
N PHE A 129 6.94 0.81 -17.35
CA PHE A 129 8.37 1.11 -17.41
C PHE A 129 9.10 0.04 -18.21
N SER A 130 10.19 0.41 -18.82
CA SER A 130 11.07 -0.50 -19.56
C SER A 130 12.27 -0.94 -18.70
N LEU A 131 12.98 -1.97 -19.17
CA LEU A 131 14.24 -2.39 -18.54
C LEU A 131 15.31 -1.30 -18.65
N GLU A 132 15.32 -0.54 -19.75
CA GLU A 132 16.23 0.59 -19.99
C GLU A 132 15.98 1.72 -18.98
N GLU A 133 14.71 2.07 -18.72
CA GLU A 133 14.35 3.06 -17.71
C GLU A 133 14.80 2.63 -16.31
N LEU A 134 14.71 1.34 -16.02
CA LEU A 134 15.17 0.79 -14.75
C LEU A 134 16.69 0.87 -14.63
N LYS A 135 17.43 0.47 -15.68
CA LYS A 135 18.90 0.51 -15.72
C LYS A 135 19.46 1.93 -15.65
N SER A 136 18.79 2.88 -16.29
CA SER A 136 19.19 4.30 -16.28
C SER A 136 18.73 5.06 -15.05
N ASN A 137 18.03 4.40 -14.12
CA ASN A 137 17.37 5.02 -12.97
C ASN A 137 16.31 6.08 -13.32
N SER A 138 15.90 6.20 -14.58
CA SER A 138 14.90 7.19 -15.00
C SER A 138 13.50 6.90 -14.43
N ILE A 139 13.25 5.68 -13.97
CA ILE A 139 12.05 5.33 -13.22
C ILE A 139 11.87 6.19 -11.95
N PHE A 140 12.96 6.65 -11.34
CA PHE A 140 12.91 7.46 -10.12
C PHE A 140 12.48 8.90 -10.37
N THR A 141 12.64 9.37 -11.61
CA THR A 141 12.24 10.72 -12.04
C THR A 141 10.80 10.80 -12.53
N LYS A 142 10.12 9.67 -12.65
CA LYS A 142 8.69 9.63 -13.04
C LYS A 142 7.84 10.45 -12.07
N SER A 143 6.79 11.05 -12.61
CA SER A 143 5.78 11.74 -11.83
C SER A 143 5.14 10.78 -10.81
N ILE A 144 4.57 11.33 -9.75
CA ILE A 144 3.90 10.50 -8.75
C ILE A 144 2.74 9.70 -9.35
N TYR A 145 2.02 10.27 -10.30
CA TYR A 145 0.94 9.59 -11.04
C TYR A 145 1.43 8.35 -11.79
N GLU A 146 2.57 8.45 -12.48
CA GLU A 146 3.18 7.30 -13.16
C GLU A 146 3.68 6.26 -12.16
N LYS A 147 4.25 6.70 -11.04
CA LYS A 147 4.64 5.81 -9.94
C LYS A 147 3.44 5.06 -9.36
N LEU A 148 2.29 5.71 -9.20
CA LEU A 148 1.07 5.06 -8.72
C LEU A 148 0.59 3.95 -9.66
N LYS A 149 0.70 4.12 -10.98
CA LYS A 149 0.41 3.05 -11.94
C LYS A 149 1.36 1.86 -11.77
N ILE A 150 2.64 2.12 -11.51
CA ILE A 150 3.62 1.07 -11.25
C ILE A 150 3.34 0.38 -9.92
N VAL A 151 2.93 1.12 -8.88
CA VAL A 151 2.49 0.55 -7.59
C VAL A 151 1.34 -0.45 -7.79
N ASP A 152 0.34 -0.07 -8.58
CA ASP A 152 -0.79 -0.94 -8.93
C ASP A 152 -0.32 -2.24 -9.63
N GLN A 153 0.54 -2.11 -10.61
CA GLN A 153 1.08 -3.25 -11.35
C GLN A 153 1.94 -4.15 -10.46
N LEU A 154 2.82 -3.59 -9.63
CA LEU A 154 3.64 -4.35 -8.69
C LEU A 154 2.78 -5.10 -7.66
N ASN A 155 1.74 -4.47 -7.15
CA ASN A 155 0.84 -5.12 -6.20
C ASN A 155 0.08 -6.29 -6.86
N LYS A 156 -0.43 -6.13 -8.08
CA LYS A 156 -1.02 -7.21 -8.86
C LYS A 156 -0.03 -8.35 -9.09
N PHE A 157 1.20 -8.01 -9.47
CA PHE A 157 2.27 -8.97 -9.61
C PHE A 157 2.56 -9.74 -8.30
N PHE A 158 2.65 -9.04 -7.16
CA PHE A 158 2.83 -9.67 -5.84
C PHE A 158 1.69 -10.64 -5.49
N ASN A 159 0.46 -10.32 -5.86
CA ASN A 159 -0.68 -11.22 -5.68
C ASN A 159 -0.50 -12.52 -6.49
N ILE A 160 -0.03 -12.41 -7.73
CA ILE A 160 0.16 -13.57 -8.61
C ILE A 160 1.27 -14.49 -8.12
N ILE A 161 2.39 -13.94 -7.67
CA ILE A 161 3.49 -14.72 -7.12
C ILE A 161 3.30 -15.09 -5.64
N SER A 162 2.15 -14.74 -5.06
CA SER A 162 1.82 -14.94 -3.64
C SER A 162 2.83 -14.32 -2.66
N PHE A 163 3.52 -13.24 -3.09
CA PHE A 163 4.47 -12.54 -2.22
C PHE A 163 3.75 -11.73 -1.16
N GLN A 164 3.97 -12.10 0.12
CA GLN A 164 3.35 -11.44 1.26
C GLN A 164 1.81 -11.34 1.13
N CYS A 165 1.20 -12.37 0.55
CA CYS A 165 -0.24 -12.50 0.39
C CYS A 165 -0.83 -13.48 1.38
N ASP A 166 -2.11 -13.35 1.57
CA ASP A 166 -2.94 -14.36 2.19
C ASP A 166 -3.58 -15.24 1.12
N ASN A 167 -3.39 -16.55 1.21
CA ASN A 167 -3.82 -17.52 0.18
C ASN A 167 -5.33 -17.87 0.22
N LYS A 168 -6.19 -17.12 0.91
CA LYS A 168 -7.63 -17.42 1.03
C LYS A 168 -8.47 -16.46 0.20
N GLU A 169 -9.47 -17.00 -0.50
CA GLU A 169 -10.41 -16.26 -1.38
C GLU A 169 -11.04 -15.02 -0.73
N GLN A 170 -11.38 -15.08 0.56
CA GLN A 170 -11.95 -13.94 1.32
C GLN A 170 -11.01 -12.74 1.47
N LYS A 171 -9.73 -12.88 1.08
CA LYS A 171 -8.69 -11.89 1.30
C LYS A 171 -8.31 -11.07 0.06
N ILE A 172 -8.92 -11.34 -1.09
CA ILE A 172 -8.69 -10.53 -2.31
C ILE A 172 -9.20 -9.10 -2.10
N LYS A 173 -10.35 -8.94 -1.43
CA LYS A 173 -10.86 -7.61 -1.03
C LYS A 173 -9.88 -6.86 -0.13
N SER A 174 -9.28 -7.54 0.85
CA SER A 174 -8.26 -6.97 1.71
C SER A 174 -7.04 -6.50 0.91
N ASN A 175 -6.60 -7.30 -0.07
CA ASN A 175 -5.46 -6.95 -0.91
C ASN A 175 -5.68 -5.68 -1.77
N MET A 176 -6.92 -5.41 -2.19
CA MET A 176 -7.25 -4.18 -2.92
C MET A 176 -7.22 -2.96 -1.99
N GLN A 177 -7.74 -3.10 -0.77
CA GLN A 177 -7.67 -2.03 0.23
C GLN A 177 -6.23 -1.76 0.65
N ASP A 178 -5.44 -2.82 0.85
CA ASP A 178 -4.00 -2.71 1.10
C ASP A 178 -3.28 -1.94 0.00
N LEU A 179 -3.66 -2.15 -1.27
CA LEU A 179 -3.13 -1.39 -2.39
C LEU A 179 -3.44 0.09 -2.27
N GLU A 180 -4.69 0.45 -1.95
CA GLU A 180 -5.08 1.85 -1.81
C GLU A 180 -4.38 2.53 -0.62
N HIS A 181 -4.18 1.80 0.48
CA HIS A 181 -3.36 2.29 1.59
C HIS A 181 -1.91 2.57 1.16
N ILE A 182 -1.30 1.67 0.37
CA ILE A 182 0.05 1.89 -0.17
C ILE A 182 0.08 3.11 -1.09
N LYS A 183 -0.91 3.27 -1.99
CA LYS A 183 -0.98 4.42 -2.90
C LYS A 183 -1.09 5.75 -2.15
N VAL A 184 -2.02 5.84 -1.20
CA VAL A 184 -2.19 7.04 -0.38
C VAL A 184 -0.91 7.34 0.42
N ALA A 185 -0.26 6.32 0.94
CA ALA A 185 0.97 6.46 1.71
C ALA A 185 2.15 7.00 0.90
N THR A 186 2.14 6.93 -0.45
CA THR A 186 3.22 7.51 -1.28
C THR A 186 3.40 9.02 -1.09
N TYR A 187 2.40 9.69 -0.55
CA TYR A 187 2.43 11.15 -0.29
C TYR A 187 2.73 11.51 1.16
N ALA A 188 2.85 10.51 2.03
CA ALA A 188 3.11 10.72 3.45
C ALA A 188 4.61 10.71 3.77
N ASN A 189 5.00 11.30 4.89
CA ASN A 189 6.35 11.11 5.43
C ASN A 189 6.51 9.73 6.06
N TYR A 190 5.44 9.22 6.67
CA TYR A 190 5.43 7.96 7.39
C TYR A 190 4.19 7.15 7.03
N PHE A 191 4.39 5.86 6.80
CA PHE A 191 3.31 4.88 6.69
C PHE A 191 3.43 3.89 7.85
N VAL A 192 2.45 3.90 8.73
CA VAL A 192 2.46 3.07 9.95
C VAL A 192 1.41 1.98 9.86
N THR A 193 1.82 0.73 9.97
CA THR A 193 0.90 -0.42 9.96
C THR A 193 1.42 -1.56 10.84
N ASN A 194 0.50 -2.26 11.49
CA ASN A 194 0.80 -3.50 12.22
C ASN A 194 0.64 -4.75 11.34
N ASP A 195 0.05 -4.60 10.16
CA ASP A 195 0.01 -5.70 9.20
C ASP A 195 1.41 -5.94 8.63
N LYS A 196 2.03 -7.06 9.03
CA LYS A 196 3.38 -7.41 8.61
C LYS A 196 3.51 -7.61 7.11
N LYS A 197 2.47 -8.12 6.45
CA LYS A 197 2.49 -8.37 4.99
C LYS A 197 2.37 -7.07 4.23
N LEU A 198 1.44 -6.21 4.62
CA LEU A 198 1.28 -4.87 4.09
C LEU A 198 2.56 -4.03 4.27
N LEU A 199 3.15 -4.07 5.47
CA LEU A 199 4.41 -3.42 5.79
C LEU A 199 5.54 -3.87 4.86
N ASN A 200 5.70 -5.17 4.66
CA ASN A 200 6.73 -5.72 3.80
C ASN A 200 6.51 -5.35 2.32
N ARG A 201 5.28 -5.41 1.82
CA ARG A 201 4.94 -4.98 0.46
C ARG A 201 5.25 -3.51 0.24
N ALA A 202 4.80 -2.64 1.14
CA ALA A 202 5.06 -1.21 1.07
C ALA A 202 6.57 -0.92 1.06
N LYS A 203 7.35 -1.58 1.93
CA LYS A 203 8.82 -1.43 1.97
C LYS A 203 9.47 -1.80 0.65
N VAL A 204 9.06 -2.92 0.03
CA VAL A 204 9.62 -3.36 -1.26
C VAL A 204 9.27 -2.37 -2.37
N ILE A 205 7.99 -1.95 -2.46
CA ILE A 205 7.51 -1.03 -3.49
C ILE A 205 8.20 0.34 -3.35
N PHE A 206 8.22 0.90 -2.15
CA PHE A 206 8.76 2.24 -1.92
C PHE A 206 10.26 2.29 -2.17
N LYS A 207 10.98 1.26 -1.74
CA LYS A 207 12.40 1.14 -2.05
C LYS A 207 12.66 1.00 -3.55
N PHE A 208 11.87 0.20 -4.24
CA PHE A 208 12.01 0.00 -5.68
C PHE A 208 11.75 1.27 -6.49
N LEU A 209 10.80 2.11 -6.07
CA LEU A 209 10.41 3.35 -6.76
C LEU A 209 11.09 4.61 -6.19
N ASP A 210 12.02 4.46 -5.24
CA ASP A 210 12.63 5.59 -4.51
C ASP A 210 11.59 6.55 -3.92
N ILE A 211 10.50 5.99 -3.37
CA ILE A 211 9.50 6.75 -2.65
C ILE A 211 10.03 7.02 -1.24
N LYS A 212 10.00 8.28 -0.82
CA LYS A 212 10.66 8.73 0.42
C LYS A 212 9.87 8.44 1.70
N THR A 213 8.67 7.91 1.59
CA THR A 213 7.85 7.53 2.74
C THR A 213 8.55 6.44 3.55
N GLU A 214 8.75 6.70 4.83
CA GLU A 214 9.29 5.72 5.76
C GLU A 214 8.18 4.77 6.23
N VAL A 215 8.38 3.47 6.06
CA VAL A 215 7.40 2.43 6.41
C VAL A 215 7.76 1.81 7.74
N LEU A 216 6.92 2.03 8.75
CA LEU A 216 7.16 1.66 10.14
C LEU A 216 6.07 0.73 10.68
N ASN A 217 6.43 -0.16 11.59
CA ASN A 217 5.46 -0.77 12.49
C ASN A 217 5.13 0.19 13.64
N LEU A 218 4.11 -0.13 14.42
CA LEU A 218 3.66 0.74 15.50
C LEU A 218 4.73 0.94 16.59
N GLU A 219 5.53 -0.08 16.89
CA GLU A 219 6.58 0.01 17.91
C GLU A 219 7.72 0.93 17.47
N ASP A 220 8.14 0.84 16.22
CA ASP A 220 9.18 1.71 15.67
C ASP A 220 8.66 3.15 15.57
N PHE A 221 7.39 3.33 15.20
CA PHE A 221 6.76 4.65 15.21
C PHE A 221 6.67 5.25 16.61
N LYS A 222 6.33 4.48 17.64
CA LYS A 222 6.34 4.96 19.04
C LYS A 222 7.73 5.41 19.47
N LYS A 223 8.79 4.66 19.13
CA LYS A 223 10.19 5.05 19.41
C LYS A 223 10.54 6.37 18.73
N LEU A 224 10.19 6.52 17.46
CA LEU A 224 10.40 7.74 16.69
C LEU A 224 9.66 8.92 17.33
N ALA A 225 8.39 8.76 17.65
CA ALA A 225 7.56 9.77 18.27
C ALA A 225 8.10 10.23 19.63
N ASN A 226 8.57 9.32 20.47
CA ASN A 226 9.21 9.63 21.74
C ASN A 226 10.52 10.42 21.56
N LYS A 227 11.33 10.04 20.56
CA LYS A 227 12.55 10.75 20.22
C LYS A 227 12.27 12.21 19.78
N ILE A 228 11.22 12.41 18.98
CA ILE A 228 10.86 13.75 18.47
C ILE A 228 10.24 14.62 19.57
N SER A 229 9.44 14.02 20.45
CA SER A 229 8.81 14.74 21.57
C SER A 229 9.76 15.06 22.74
N GLY A 230 11.04 14.66 22.64
CA GLY A 230 12.03 14.91 23.69
C GLY A 230 11.80 14.11 24.98
N VAL A 231 10.86 13.18 24.96
CA VAL A 231 10.61 12.25 26.09
C VAL A 231 11.70 11.17 26.04
N GLN A 232 12.84 11.43 26.66
CA GLN A 232 13.79 10.37 26.97
C GLN A 232 13.08 9.40 27.94
N ASN A 233 12.99 8.12 27.56
CA ASN A 233 12.64 7.08 28.50
C ASN A 233 13.70 7.09 29.60
N VAL A 234 13.36 7.65 30.75
CA VAL A 234 14.08 7.42 32.00
C VAL A 234 13.74 5.98 32.39
N ASN A 235 14.64 5.06 32.10
CA ASN A 235 14.59 3.68 32.63
C ASN A 235 14.86 3.70 34.13
#